data_e35315f8b56b4bd53c191c8743683090
#
_entry.id   e35315f8b56b4bd53c191c8743683090
#
_cell.length_a   1.000
_cell.length_b   1.000
_cell.length_c   1.000
_cell.angle_alpha   90.00
_cell.angle_beta   90.00
_cell.angle_gamma   90.00
#
_symmetry.space_group_name_H-M   'P 1'
#
loop_
_entity.id
_entity.type
_entity.pdbx_description
1 polymer ?
#
loop_
_entity_poly.entity_id
_entity_poly.type
_entity_poly.pdbx_seq_one_letter_code
_entity_poly.pdbx_strand_id
1 'polypeptide(L)'
;LKKAGFTFEIITPTGKPVAFEMWAMPEADTQVINFYNAYKTQFETPTRLQDFVDHTMAEDASYAAVFIPGGHGAMLGLPADDNVGKALHWAHDKGLFTITLCHGPGALLSTQLAGNEFIYKGYQMAVFPDAVDKQTPMIGYLPGPMPWQLNKKLIDLGVDIVNKKSDTTTCIDRKLITG
;
A
#
# COMPACT_ATOMS: atom_id res chain seq x y z
N LEU A 1 -10.02 -10.61 -3.76
CA LEU A 1 -11.09 -9.67 -3.48
C LEU A 1 -12.25 -9.85 -4.48
N LYS A 2 -12.02 -9.74 -5.79
CA LYS A 2 -13.08 -9.89 -6.82
C LYS A 2 -13.84 -11.23 -6.74
N LYS A 3 -13.12 -12.36 -6.61
CA LYS A 3 -13.73 -13.68 -6.43
C LYS A 3 -14.59 -13.79 -5.16
N ALA A 4 -14.33 -12.94 -4.16
CA ALA A 4 -15.12 -12.86 -2.94
C ALA A 4 -16.27 -11.84 -3.01
N GLY A 5 -16.57 -11.30 -4.20
CA GLY A 5 -17.69 -10.40 -4.42
C GLY A 5 -17.43 -8.92 -4.11
N PHE A 6 -16.20 -8.55 -3.75
CA PHE A 6 -15.86 -7.14 -3.52
C PHE A 6 -15.77 -6.38 -4.85
N THR A 7 -16.30 -5.17 -4.88
CA THR A 7 -15.99 -4.16 -5.88
C THR A 7 -14.82 -3.31 -5.40
N PHE A 8 -14.15 -2.61 -6.31
CA PHE A 8 -13.06 -1.71 -5.94
C PHE A 8 -13.06 -0.49 -6.85
N GLU A 9 -12.61 0.60 -6.29
CA GLU A 9 -12.28 1.83 -6.98
C GLU A 9 -10.76 1.98 -7.01
N ILE A 10 -10.21 2.38 -8.15
CA ILE A 10 -8.78 2.61 -8.30
C ILE A 10 -8.51 4.09 -8.14
N ILE A 11 -7.62 4.42 -7.21
CA ILE A 11 -7.27 5.78 -6.85
C ILE A 11 -5.76 5.93 -6.97
N THR A 12 -5.30 7.01 -7.59
CA THR A 12 -3.88 7.37 -7.59
C THR A 12 -3.68 8.79 -7.05
N PRO A 13 -2.52 9.12 -6.48
CA PRO A 13 -2.28 10.46 -5.92
C PRO A 13 -2.60 11.59 -6.90
N THR A 14 -2.31 11.40 -8.17
CA THR A 14 -2.42 12.44 -9.20
C THR A 14 -3.59 12.28 -10.16
N GLY A 15 -4.33 11.18 -10.11
CA GLY A 15 -5.33 10.81 -11.13
C GLY A 15 -4.71 10.34 -12.46
N LYS A 16 -3.38 10.23 -12.53
CA LYS A 16 -2.70 9.67 -13.70
C LYS A 16 -2.81 8.16 -13.73
N PRO A 17 -2.68 7.52 -14.92
CA PRO A 17 -2.70 6.08 -15.06
C PRO A 17 -1.79 5.37 -14.06
N VAL A 18 -2.25 4.20 -13.60
CA VAL A 18 -1.43 3.35 -12.73
C VAL A 18 -0.18 2.91 -13.49
N ALA A 19 0.99 3.11 -12.90
CA ALA A 19 2.24 2.61 -13.43
C ALA A 19 2.44 1.14 -13.03
N PHE A 20 2.58 0.27 -14.01
CA PHE A 20 2.88 -1.14 -13.80
C PHE A 20 4.32 -1.45 -14.17
N GLU A 21 4.95 -2.26 -13.35
CA GLU A 21 6.23 -2.91 -13.66
C GLU A 21 5.97 -4.05 -14.66
N MET A 22 5.83 -3.74 -15.95
CA MET A 22 5.42 -4.71 -16.96
C MET A 22 6.38 -5.89 -17.09
N TRP A 23 7.66 -5.70 -16.81
CA TRP A 23 8.66 -6.77 -16.79
C TRP A 23 8.41 -7.79 -15.64
N ALA A 24 7.68 -7.40 -14.60
CA ALA A 24 7.29 -8.27 -13.48
C ALA A 24 5.89 -8.86 -13.67
N MET A 25 5.19 -8.55 -14.77
CA MET A 25 3.87 -9.11 -15.05
C MET A 25 3.97 -10.61 -15.27
N PRO A 26 3.20 -11.44 -14.54
CA PRO A 26 3.27 -12.90 -14.69
C PRO A 26 2.54 -13.35 -15.98
N GLU A 27 3.20 -13.24 -17.11
CA GLU A 27 2.63 -13.53 -18.44
C GLU A 27 2.03 -14.93 -18.55
N ALA A 28 2.56 -15.90 -17.81
CA ALA A 28 2.03 -17.26 -17.77
C ALA A 28 0.74 -17.40 -16.92
N ASP A 29 0.44 -16.43 -16.06
CA ASP A 29 -0.79 -16.44 -15.25
C ASP A 29 -1.94 -15.77 -16.01
N THR A 30 -2.69 -16.60 -16.74
CA THR A 30 -3.85 -16.13 -17.53
C THR A 30 -4.92 -15.46 -16.68
N GLN A 31 -5.04 -15.77 -15.38
CA GLN A 31 -6.02 -15.12 -14.50
C GLN A 31 -5.61 -13.67 -14.22
N VAL A 32 -4.32 -13.42 -13.99
CA VAL A 32 -3.79 -12.07 -13.78
C VAL A 32 -3.92 -11.26 -15.07
N ILE A 33 -3.53 -11.81 -16.20
CA ILE A 33 -3.63 -11.13 -17.51
C ILE A 33 -5.09 -10.80 -17.85
N ASN A 34 -6.01 -11.74 -17.68
CA ASN A 34 -7.43 -11.52 -17.92
C ASN A 34 -8.00 -10.44 -16.98
N PHE A 35 -7.59 -10.43 -15.70
CA PHE A 35 -7.97 -9.40 -14.77
C PHE A 35 -7.45 -8.03 -15.20
N TYR A 36 -6.16 -7.93 -15.52
CA TYR A 36 -5.56 -6.70 -16.03
C TYR A 36 -6.32 -6.14 -17.23
N ASN A 37 -6.56 -6.98 -18.24
CA ASN A 37 -7.28 -6.58 -19.45
C ASN A 37 -8.72 -6.14 -19.16
N ALA A 38 -9.43 -6.84 -18.27
CA ALA A 38 -10.81 -6.52 -17.91
C ALA A 38 -10.93 -5.16 -17.16
N TYR A 39 -9.88 -4.73 -16.48
CA TYR A 39 -9.87 -3.49 -15.69
C TYR A 39 -8.95 -2.41 -16.27
N LYS A 40 -8.42 -2.62 -17.47
CA LYS A 40 -7.45 -1.73 -18.11
C LYS A 40 -7.90 -0.28 -18.12
N THR A 41 -9.13 -0.01 -18.54
CA THR A 41 -9.68 1.36 -18.55
C THR A 41 -9.68 2.01 -17.17
N GLN A 42 -10.00 1.26 -16.12
CA GLN A 42 -9.98 1.80 -14.74
C GLN A 42 -8.54 2.08 -14.28
N PHE A 43 -7.57 1.28 -14.70
CA PHE A 43 -6.16 1.55 -14.44
C PHE A 43 -5.64 2.76 -15.23
N GLU A 44 -6.18 3.02 -16.42
CA GLU A 44 -5.80 4.16 -17.25
C GLU A 44 -6.47 5.47 -16.81
N THR A 45 -7.64 5.39 -16.18
CA THR A 45 -8.43 6.55 -15.72
C THR A 45 -8.83 6.43 -14.24
N PRO A 46 -7.86 6.35 -13.31
CA PRO A 46 -8.15 6.24 -11.89
C PRO A 46 -8.71 7.57 -11.33
N THR A 47 -9.44 7.47 -10.24
CA THR A 47 -9.83 8.64 -9.46
C THR A 47 -8.59 9.34 -8.89
N ARG A 48 -8.57 10.67 -8.91
CA ARG A 48 -7.53 11.43 -8.22
C ARG A 48 -7.77 11.40 -6.71
N LEU A 49 -6.71 11.13 -5.93
CA LEU A 49 -6.83 11.03 -4.48
C LEU A 49 -7.38 12.31 -3.82
N GLN A 50 -7.01 13.51 -4.33
CA GLN A 50 -7.58 14.76 -3.83
C GLN A 50 -9.10 14.79 -3.99
N ASP A 51 -9.62 14.37 -5.14
CA ASP A 51 -11.06 14.38 -5.40
C ASP A 51 -11.80 13.37 -4.49
N PHE A 52 -11.16 12.22 -4.23
CA PHE A 52 -11.66 11.26 -3.25
C PHE A 52 -11.74 11.88 -1.84
N VAL A 53 -10.70 12.57 -1.41
CA VAL A 53 -10.65 13.23 -0.09
C VAL A 53 -11.69 14.34 0.02
N ASP A 54 -11.85 15.15 -1.02
CA ASP A 54 -12.71 16.33 -0.99
C ASP A 54 -14.19 15.98 -1.09
N HIS A 55 -14.53 14.89 -1.76
CA HIS A 55 -15.92 14.53 -2.06
C HIS A 55 -16.34 13.21 -1.40
N THR A 56 -15.65 12.12 -1.68
CA THR A 56 -16.09 10.76 -1.29
C THR A 56 -15.96 10.51 0.20
N MET A 57 -14.91 11.03 0.85
CA MET A 57 -14.73 10.88 2.30
C MET A 57 -15.76 11.66 3.12
N ALA A 58 -16.31 12.76 2.56
CA ALA A 58 -17.35 13.58 3.21
C ALA A 58 -18.73 12.95 3.11
N GLU A 59 -18.96 12.07 2.13
CA GLU A 59 -20.21 11.34 1.97
C GLU A 59 -20.21 10.09 2.89
N ASP A 60 -21.42 9.56 3.13
CA ASP A 60 -21.57 8.30 3.89
C ASP A 60 -21.27 7.08 2.99
N ALA A 61 -20.07 7.09 2.42
CA ALA A 61 -19.64 6.09 1.46
C ALA A 61 -19.34 4.74 2.15
N SER A 62 -19.94 3.69 1.62
CA SER A 62 -19.84 2.32 2.16
C SER A 62 -18.61 1.59 1.62
N TYR A 63 -17.42 1.87 2.18
CA TYR A 63 -16.21 1.10 1.91
C TYR A 63 -15.94 0.09 3.04
N ALA A 64 -15.40 -1.06 2.69
CA ALA A 64 -14.97 -2.08 3.64
C ALA A 64 -13.48 -1.93 4.02
N ALA A 65 -12.67 -1.45 3.09
CA ALA A 65 -11.23 -1.36 3.29
C ALA A 65 -10.58 -0.32 2.37
N VAL A 66 -9.43 0.19 2.81
CA VAL A 66 -8.39 0.79 1.96
C VAL A 66 -7.34 -0.28 1.68
N PHE A 67 -7.02 -0.52 0.41
CA PHE A 67 -6.01 -1.48 -0.01
C PHE A 67 -4.84 -0.76 -0.69
N ILE A 68 -3.64 -0.91 -0.15
CA ILE A 68 -2.41 -0.36 -0.68
C ILE A 68 -1.54 -1.52 -1.17
N PRO A 69 -1.40 -1.71 -2.48
CA PRO A 69 -0.58 -2.76 -3.04
C PRO A 69 0.91 -2.52 -2.74
N GLY A 70 1.71 -3.58 -2.91
CA GLY A 70 3.15 -3.51 -2.77
C GLY A 70 3.86 -2.92 -3.98
N GLY A 71 5.13 -3.30 -4.09
CA GLY A 71 6.08 -2.78 -5.06
C GLY A 71 6.90 -1.63 -4.48
N HIS A 72 8.14 -1.48 -4.97
CA HIS A 72 9.07 -0.44 -4.49
C HIS A 72 8.52 0.98 -4.69
N GLY A 73 7.65 1.18 -5.70
CA GLY A 73 6.96 2.45 -5.93
C GLY A 73 6.12 2.94 -4.76
N ALA A 74 5.62 2.03 -3.90
CA ALA A 74 4.87 2.40 -2.70
C ALA A 74 5.74 3.15 -1.66
N MET A 75 7.07 3.05 -1.76
CA MET A 75 8.00 3.79 -0.91
C MET A 75 8.31 5.20 -1.42
N LEU A 76 7.83 5.54 -2.62
CA LEU A 76 8.08 6.82 -3.27
C LEU A 76 6.78 7.63 -3.34
N GLY A 77 6.77 8.80 -2.74
CA GLY A 77 5.62 9.69 -2.76
C GLY A 77 4.56 9.39 -1.71
N LEU A 78 3.98 8.19 -1.68
CA LEU A 78 2.90 7.84 -0.74
C LEU A 78 3.23 8.15 0.74
N PRO A 79 4.44 7.84 1.26
CA PRO A 79 4.80 8.15 2.64
C PRO A 79 4.82 9.64 2.99
N ALA A 80 4.91 10.51 1.99
CA ALA A 80 4.98 11.96 2.13
C ALA A 80 3.74 12.68 1.56
N ASP A 81 2.68 11.97 1.24
CA ASP A 81 1.45 12.53 0.69
C ASP A 81 0.41 12.73 1.80
N ASP A 82 0.06 14.00 2.05
CA ASP A 82 -0.93 14.36 3.07
C ASP A 82 -2.31 13.75 2.82
N ASN A 83 -2.71 13.57 1.56
CA ASN A 83 -4.00 12.99 1.23
C ASN A 83 -4.03 11.48 1.46
N VAL A 84 -2.91 10.79 1.28
CA VAL A 84 -2.75 9.40 1.73
C VAL A 84 -2.93 9.32 3.25
N GLY A 85 -2.29 10.22 3.99
CA GLY A 85 -2.47 10.33 5.44
C GLY A 85 -3.91 10.55 5.85
N LYS A 86 -4.60 11.50 5.22
CA LYS A 86 -6.03 11.78 5.47
C LYS A 86 -6.92 10.55 5.18
N ALA A 87 -6.69 9.87 4.06
CA ALA A 87 -7.47 8.68 3.70
C ALA A 87 -7.25 7.53 4.71
N LEU A 88 -6.03 7.37 5.22
CA LEU A 88 -5.71 6.36 6.23
C LEU A 88 -6.30 6.71 7.61
N HIS A 89 -6.25 7.97 8.04
CA HIS A 89 -6.95 8.43 9.24
C HIS A 89 -8.45 8.21 9.12
N TRP A 90 -9.05 8.61 8.01
CA TRP A 90 -10.46 8.40 7.76
C TRP A 90 -10.86 6.91 7.83
N ALA A 91 -10.08 6.03 7.20
CA ALA A 91 -10.33 4.60 7.26
C ALA A 91 -10.23 4.06 8.68
N HIS A 92 -9.22 4.51 9.43
CA HIS A 92 -9.03 4.13 10.82
C HIS A 92 -10.19 4.60 11.71
N ASP A 93 -10.61 5.84 11.60
CA ASP A 93 -11.69 6.44 12.39
C ASP A 93 -13.06 5.82 12.08
N LYS A 94 -13.29 5.44 10.82
CA LYS A 94 -14.48 4.71 10.38
C LYS A 94 -14.45 3.21 10.74
N GLY A 95 -13.36 2.71 11.30
CA GLY A 95 -13.18 1.29 11.61
C GLY A 95 -13.12 0.39 10.37
N LEU A 96 -12.73 0.93 9.22
CA LEU A 96 -12.49 0.17 8.00
C LEU A 96 -11.20 -0.65 8.12
N PHE A 97 -11.07 -1.69 7.30
CA PHE A 97 -9.79 -2.37 7.21
C PHE A 97 -8.78 -1.53 6.42
N THR A 98 -7.54 -1.53 6.87
CA THR A 98 -6.37 -1.13 6.09
C THR A 98 -5.62 -2.39 5.69
N ILE A 99 -5.41 -2.61 4.40
CA ILE A 99 -4.72 -3.79 3.87
C ILE A 99 -3.49 -3.31 3.12
N THR A 100 -2.31 -3.80 3.50
CA THR A 100 -1.06 -3.46 2.82
C THR A 100 -0.24 -4.72 2.54
N LEU A 101 0.48 -4.73 1.43
CA LEU A 101 1.31 -5.87 1.02
C LEU A 101 2.74 -5.41 0.73
N CYS A 102 3.73 -6.27 1.03
CA CYS A 102 5.12 -6.10 0.63
C CYS A 102 5.71 -4.76 1.14
N HIS A 103 5.91 -3.77 0.24
CA HIS A 103 6.35 -2.40 0.58
C HIS A 103 5.19 -1.43 0.85
N GLY A 104 3.94 -1.86 0.64
CA GLY A 104 2.73 -1.06 0.90
C GLY A 104 2.67 -0.42 2.30
N PRO A 105 3.16 -1.08 3.38
CA PRO A 105 3.24 -0.46 4.70
C PRO A 105 4.02 0.85 4.76
N GLY A 106 4.86 1.15 3.77
CA GLY A 106 5.51 2.46 3.66
C GLY A 106 4.53 3.63 3.60
N ALA A 107 3.37 3.45 2.97
CA ALA A 107 2.36 4.49 2.89
C ALA A 107 1.78 4.86 4.26
N LEU A 108 1.81 3.96 5.25
CA LEU A 108 1.32 4.21 6.61
C LEU A 108 2.08 5.36 7.29
N LEU A 109 3.33 5.62 6.88
CA LEU A 109 4.13 6.74 7.39
C LEU A 109 3.47 8.10 7.15
N SER A 110 2.61 8.22 6.13
CA SER A 110 1.89 9.47 5.85
C SER A 110 0.95 9.89 6.99
N THR A 111 0.55 8.97 7.87
CA THR A 111 -0.35 9.29 8.99
C THR A 111 0.27 10.21 10.04
N GLN A 112 1.61 10.33 10.10
CA GLN A 112 2.30 11.26 11.01
C GLN A 112 2.52 12.66 10.41
N LEU A 113 2.09 12.90 9.17
CA LEU A 113 2.24 14.20 8.53
C LEU A 113 1.36 15.26 9.20
N ALA A 114 1.64 16.53 8.91
CA ALA A 114 0.94 17.69 9.47
C ALA A 114 0.89 17.74 11.01
N GLY A 115 1.88 17.13 11.69
CA GLY A 115 1.97 17.12 13.17
C GLY A 115 1.11 16.08 13.86
N ASN A 116 0.51 15.16 13.12
CA ASN A 116 -0.25 14.05 13.69
C ASN A 116 0.67 12.98 14.30
N GLU A 117 0.13 12.21 15.24
CA GLU A 117 0.80 11.01 15.72
C GLU A 117 0.66 9.87 14.72
N PHE A 118 1.65 8.97 14.68
CA PHE A 118 1.60 7.75 13.90
C PHE A 118 0.54 6.79 14.48
N ILE A 119 -0.58 6.62 13.80
CA ILE A 119 -1.75 5.88 14.33
C ILE A 119 -1.54 4.37 14.45
N TYR A 120 -0.51 3.82 13.80
CA TYR A 120 -0.18 2.38 13.86
C TYR A 120 0.93 2.06 14.88
N LYS A 121 1.26 2.97 15.79
CA LYS A 121 2.18 2.72 16.90
C LYS A 121 1.67 1.56 17.76
N GLY A 122 2.53 0.60 18.07
CA GLY A 122 2.19 -0.60 18.85
C GLY A 122 1.36 -1.64 18.07
N TYR A 123 1.29 -1.53 16.74
CA TYR A 123 0.73 -2.57 15.89
C TYR A 123 1.79 -3.60 15.52
N GLN A 124 1.31 -4.84 15.27
CA GLN A 124 2.10 -5.90 14.66
C GLN A 124 1.92 -5.88 13.15
N MET A 125 3.00 -6.08 12.40
CA MET A 125 2.98 -6.08 10.93
C MET A 125 3.90 -7.15 10.34
N ALA A 126 3.45 -7.77 9.24
CA ALA A 126 4.34 -8.43 8.29
C ALA A 126 4.72 -7.42 7.20
N VAL A 127 6.01 -7.31 6.88
CA VAL A 127 6.55 -6.27 5.99
C VAL A 127 7.68 -6.86 5.16
N PHE A 128 7.87 -6.40 3.92
CA PHE A 128 9.01 -6.86 3.12
C PHE A 128 10.34 -6.51 3.81
N PRO A 129 11.25 -7.48 3.98
CA PRO A 129 12.44 -7.28 4.83
C PRO A 129 13.50 -6.39 4.19
N ASP A 130 14.00 -5.38 4.93
CA ASP A 130 15.12 -4.53 4.52
C ASP A 130 16.39 -5.32 4.15
N ALA A 131 16.59 -6.50 4.76
CA ALA A 131 17.73 -7.36 4.45
C ALA A 131 17.68 -7.93 3.03
N VAL A 132 16.48 -8.16 2.50
CA VAL A 132 16.28 -8.61 1.12
C VAL A 132 16.48 -7.44 0.17
N ASP A 133 15.93 -6.27 0.47
CA ASP A 133 16.12 -5.05 -0.33
C ASP A 133 17.60 -4.69 -0.54
N LYS A 134 18.43 -4.89 0.49
CA LYS A 134 19.88 -4.65 0.39
C LYS A 134 20.57 -5.55 -0.64
N GLN A 135 19.98 -6.68 -1.00
CA GLN A 135 20.54 -7.63 -1.96
C GLN A 135 20.06 -7.33 -3.40
N THR A 136 18.98 -6.60 -3.57
CA THR A 136 18.35 -6.39 -4.88
C THR A 136 19.25 -5.70 -5.92
N PRO A 137 20.12 -4.71 -5.57
CA PRO A 137 21.07 -4.18 -6.53
C PRO A 137 22.16 -5.19 -6.94
N MET A 138 22.54 -6.11 -6.05
CA MET A 138 23.59 -7.10 -6.30
C MET A 138 23.17 -8.15 -7.33
N ILE A 139 21.86 -8.41 -7.42
CA ILE A 139 21.27 -9.36 -8.37
C ILE A 139 20.67 -8.67 -9.60
N GLY A 140 20.89 -7.34 -9.74
CA GLY A 140 20.40 -6.57 -10.88
C GLY A 140 18.90 -6.31 -10.90
N TYR A 141 18.20 -6.53 -9.78
CA TYR A 141 16.76 -6.30 -9.68
C TYR A 141 16.45 -4.81 -9.56
N LEU A 142 17.24 -4.06 -8.82
CA LEU A 142 17.15 -2.61 -8.71
C LEU A 142 18.44 -1.95 -9.24
N PRO A 143 18.34 -0.73 -9.80
CA PRO A 143 19.50 0.00 -10.30
C PRO A 143 20.42 0.52 -9.19
N GLY A 144 19.99 0.50 -7.94
CA GLY A 144 20.73 0.99 -6.79
C GLY A 144 20.05 0.65 -5.46
N PRO A 145 20.64 1.06 -4.34
CA PRO A 145 20.06 0.80 -3.02
C PRO A 145 18.74 1.56 -2.83
N MET A 146 17.89 1.02 -1.95
CA MET A 146 16.67 1.70 -1.54
C MET A 146 17.01 3.04 -0.86
N PRO A 147 16.21 4.10 -1.08
CA PRO A 147 16.46 5.43 -0.53
C PRO A 147 16.37 5.46 1.00
N TRP A 148 15.64 4.53 1.58
CA TRP A 148 15.49 4.36 3.02
C TRP A 148 15.03 2.93 3.36
N GLN A 149 15.12 2.55 4.63
CA GLN A 149 14.81 1.22 5.12
C GLN A 149 13.42 1.21 5.74
N LEU A 150 12.51 0.41 5.18
CA LEU A 150 11.10 0.35 5.56
C LEU A 150 10.92 -0.17 6.99
N ASN A 151 11.49 -1.37 7.27
CA ASN A 151 11.34 -2.00 8.58
C ASN A 151 11.93 -1.12 9.67
N LYS A 152 13.12 -0.56 9.41
CA LYS A 152 13.76 0.32 10.38
C LYS A 152 12.85 1.50 10.73
N LYS A 153 12.28 2.19 9.74
CA LYS A 153 11.40 3.34 10.00
C LYS A 153 10.13 2.95 10.77
N LEU A 154 9.51 1.82 10.43
CA LEU A 154 8.33 1.35 11.15
C LEU A 154 8.66 0.96 12.60
N ILE A 155 9.80 0.28 12.83
CA ILE A 155 10.27 -0.06 14.19
C ILE A 155 10.57 1.21 15.00
N ASP A 156 11.23 2.19 14.41
CA ASP A 156 11.53 3.49 15.07
C ASP A 156 10.23 4.21 15.48
N LEU A 157 9.11 3.96 14.82
CA LEU A 157 7.77 4.47 15.14
C LEU A 157 6.98 3.56 16.10
N GLY A 158 7.58 2.48 16.56
CA GLY A 158 6.98 1.60 17.56
C GLY A 158 6.14 0.46 16.99
N VAL A 159 6.35 0.08 15.73
CA VAL A 159 5.74 -1.12 15.13
C VAL A 159 6.54 -2.36 15.52
N ASP A 160 5.83 -3.46 15.79
CA ASP A 160 6.43 -4.79 15.99
C ASP A 160 6.36 -5.59 14.67
N ILE A 161 7.53 -5.85 14.04
CA ILE A 161 7.61 -6.60 12.79
C ILE A 161 7.66 -8.11 13.11
N VAL A 162 6.65 -8.85 12.67
CA VAL A 162 6.49 -10.27 13.03
C VAL A 162 7.28 -11.22 12.14
N ASN A 163 7.63 -10.82 10.91
CA ASN A 163 8.41 -11.65 10.00
C ASN A 163 9.88 -11.18 9.92
N LYS A 164 10.79 -12.16 9.82
CA LYS A 164 12.25 -11.91 9.67
C LYS A 164 12.76 -12.21 8.27
N LYS A 165 11.93 -12.80 7.43
CA LYS A 165 12.26 -13.26 6.07
C LYS A 165 11.19 -12.82 5.09
N SER A 166 11.53 -12.82 3.80
CA SER A 166 10.54 -12.76 2.73
C SER A 166 9.91 -14.15 2.59
N ASP A 167 8.71 -14.28 3.10
CA ASP A 167 7.93 -15.52 3.13
C ASP A 167 6.43 -15.19 2.98
N THR A 168 5.57 -16.14 3.22
CA THR A 168 4.11 -16.00 3.13
C THR A 168 3.46 -15.56 4.45
N THR A 169 4.24 -15.00 5.38
CA THR A 169 3.72 -14.51 6.65
C THR A 169 2.72 -13.39 6.41
N THR A 170 1.55 -13.53 6.99
CA THR A 170 0.52 -12.49 7.07
C THR A 170 0.27 -12.14 8.53
N CYS A 171 -0.08 -10.90 8.79
CA CYS A 171 -0.43 -10.43 10.11
C CYS A 171 -1.77 -9.70 10.07
N ILE A 172 -2.63 -9.99 11.02
CA ILE A 172 -3.87 -9.25 11.27
C ILE A 172 -3.79 -8.72 12.69
N ASP A 173 -3.71 -7.42 12.82
CA ASP A 173 -3.76 -6.75 14.11
C ASP A 173 -4.83 -5.66 14.08
N ARG A 174 -5.87 -5.81 14.91
CA ARG A 174 -7.05 -4.93 14.89
C ARG A 174 -7.66 -4.85 13.48
N LYS A 175 -7.69 -3.67 12.88
CA LYS A 175 -8.19 -3.44 11.52
C LYS A 175 -7.09 -3.31 10.47
N LEU A 176 -5.86 -3.69 10.79
CA LEU A 176 -4.73 -3.72 9.87
C LEU A 176 -4.43 -5.15 9.42
N ILE A 177 -4.34 -5.37 8.11
CA ILE A 177 -3.93 -6.63 7.49
C ILE A 177 -2.66 -6.36 6.69
N THR A 178 -1.60 -7.10 6.97
CA THR A 178 -0.30 -6.96 6.28
C THR A 178 0.25 -8.32 5.83
N GLY A 179 1.07 -8.32 4.72
CA GLY A 179 1.69 -9.52 4.20
C GLY A 179 2.78 -9.26 3.18
#